data_0e080a9c86b00cc200384155241cb6a4
#
_entry.id   0e080a9c86b00cc200384155241cb6a4
#
_cell.length_a   1.000
_cell.length_b   1.000
_cell.length_c   1.000
_cell.angle_alpha   90.00
_cell.angle_beta   90.00
_cell.angle_gamma   90.00
#
_symmetry.space_group_name_H-M   'P 1'
#
loop_
_entity.id
_entity.type
_entity.pdbx_description
1 polymer ?
#
loop_
_entity_poly.entity_id
_entity_poly.type
_entity_poly.pdbx_seq_one_letter_code
_entity_poly.pdbx_strand_id
1 'polypeptide(L)'
;MALFNVGLIMGVSTMRSKGSKIPEVEGKEIKNKGKEGTAQVEVITPAGSLDELDMMGASVKISYKPVLMGASFVIFCTMKRLTPTVPLLAALLRMLSASALEDGDTEETVVSYKGYQLIRVFPMDGPQVDLVRSLVDKEDQVTLWSRHFAPSRGVDTYRRNQSSAADLLTSPQVKGTVVDYLDTHHIAHLVLIQDLQTAIESENPPMEPEDEEWENRGGHRLSWTRYHRHKDIDSYLDYLANTYTDICQTEIIGKSSQGRDLKLLKVSTGGKGKPAIWIDGGIHAREWISPATVTYILLHLVEFRDQHSELLDSVDWYILPLANPDGYEYSHSTDRLWRKTRSRVGGSRRGAGCYGVDPNRNWDFHWAPGSPSDSCREDFSGPRAFSEPETRAMSEFILSRQVEIKVYLTVHSYSQMWLVPWGYKEEKPRDYYDMYTLAEKGVEALEAIRGTDYLLGTAAELLYTAPGGSDDWAKGIAGIKYSYSIELPDTGDYGFVLPANQIEPVGQETWAAVKAIATHFADGHN
;
A
#
# COMPACT_ATOMS: atom_id res chain seq x y z
N MET A 1 -8.24 11.38 31.90
CA MET A 1 -6.99 11.49 32.66
C MET A 1 -5.93 10.66 31.96
N ALA A 2 -5.34 11.20 30.91
CA ALA A 2 -4.42 10.49 30.05
C ALA A 2 -2.99 10.58 30.59
N LEU A 3 -2.37 9.43 30.81
CA LEU A 3 -0.95 9.30 31.18
C LEU A 3 -0.14 9.24 29.89
N PHE A 4 0.59 10.31 29.57
CA PHE A 4 1.60 10.28 28.52
C PHE A 4 2.93 9.81 29.10
N ASN A 5 3.44 8.69 28.60
CA ASN A 5 4.83 8.29 28.80
C ASN A 5 5.69 8.91 27.68
N VAL A 6 6.55 9.86 28.03
CA VAL A 6 7.56 10.36 27.10
C VAL A 6 8.90 9.74 27.49
N GLY A 7 9.39 8.83 26.69
CA GLY A 7 10.75 8.28 26.80
C GLY A 7 11.70 9.12 25.96
N LEU A 8 12.66 9.79 26.59
CA LEU A 8 13.72 10.54 25.93
C LEU A 8 14.99 9.68 25.92
N ILE A 9 15.42 9.19 24.75
CA ILE A 9 16.71 8.52 24.55
C ILE A 9 17.69 9.56 24.01
N MET A 10 18.68 9.95 24.80
CA MET A 10 19.78 10.79 24.32
C MET A 10 21.00 9.95 23.96
N GLY A 11 21.39 9.95 22.69
CA GLY A 11 22.68 9.46 22.25
C GLY A 11 23.68 10.62 22.10
N VAL A 12 24.79 10.58 22.80
CA VAL A 12 25.89 11.55 22.66
C VAL A 12 26.95 10.95 21.75
N SER A 13 27.15 11.53 20.56
CA SER A 13 28.27 11.20 19.67
C SER A 13 29.36 12.26 19.82
N THR A 14 30.54 11.86 20.26
CA THR A 14 31.74 12.73 20.31
C THR A 14 32.63 12.48 19.11
N MET A 15 33.02 13.54 18.39
CA MET A 15 34.02 13.45 17.34
C MET A 15 35.45 13.16 17.92
N ARG A 16 36.12 12.19 17.28
CA ARG A 16 37.42 11.66 17.64
C ARG A 16 38.57 12.60 17.30
N SER A 17 39.54 12.67 18.20
CA SER A 17 40.95 12.71 17.87
C SER A 17 41.57 11.32 18.09
N LYS A 18 42.34 10.86 17.10
CA LYS A 18 42.95 9.54 16.92
C LYS A 18 43.15 8.67 18.16
N GLY A 19 42.55 7.51 18.19
CA GLY A 19 43.16 6.31 18.75
C GLY A 19 42.55 5.65 19.98
N SER A 20 41.21 5.73 20.30
CA SER A 20 40.64 4.91 21.39
C SER A 20 39.22 4.42 21.08
N LYS A 21 38.93 3.18 21.49
CA LYS A 21 37.62 2.52 21.36
C LYS A 21 36.59 3.15 22.30
N ILE A 22 35.36 3.39 21.79
CA ILE A 22 34.23 3.96 22.55
C ILE A 22 33.47 2.80 23.20
N PRO A 23 33.12 2.85 24.50
CA PRO A 23 32.17 1.93 25.13
C PRO A 23 30.72 2.35 24.88
N GLU A 24 29.82 1.36 24.77
CA GLU A 24 28.37 1.51 24.65
C GLU A 24 27.79 2.04 25.96
N VAL A 25 26.80 2.95 25.87
CA VAL A 25 26.08 3.53 27.03
C VAL A 25 24.67 2.93 27.07
N GLU A 26 24.39 2.17 28.12
CA GLU A 26 23.03 1.69 28.41
C GLU A 26 22.23 2.74 29.20
N GLY A 27 21.01 3.09 28.71
CA GLY A 27 20.09 4.01 29.39
C GLY A 27 19.15 3.28 30.35
N LYS A 28 18.94 3.83 31.56
CA LYS A 28 17.93 3.36 32.50
C LYS A 28 16.70 4.26 32.54
N GLU A 29 15.52 3.63 32.62
CA GLU A 29 14.21 4.28 32.75
C GLU A 29 14.06 5.05 34.07
N ILE A 30 13.62 6.29 34.00
CA ILE A 30 13.41 7.17 35.20
C ILE A 30 11.91 7.22 35.51
N LYS A 31 11.53 6.71 36.68
CA LYS A 31 10.15 6.82 37.18
C LYS A 31 9.89 8.20 37.82
N ASN A 32 8.85 8.85 37.32
CA ASN A 32 8.42 10.19 37.78
C ASN A 32 7.64 10.11 39.12
N LYS A 33 8.03 10.90 40.10
CA LYS A 33 7.27 11.11 41.36
C LYS A 33 7.10 12.61 41.60
N GLY A 34 5.87 13.12 41.41
CA GLY A 34 5.49 14.44 41.89
C GLY A 34 4.66 15.28 40.94
N LYS A 35 3.84 16.17 41.50
CA LYS A 35 2.87 17.04 40.81
C LYS A 35 3.48 18.27 40.12
N GLU A 36 4.79 18.47 40.18
CA GLU A 36 5.52 19.49 39.42
C GLU A 36 6.66 18.80 38.68
N GLY A 37 6.69 18.99 37.36
CA GLY A 37 7.62 18.29 36.49
C GLY A 37 9.06 18.77 36.66
N THR A 38 9.79 18.18 37.60
CA THR A 38 11.26 18.25 37.67
C THR A 38 11.83 16.88 37.38
N ALA A 39 12.61 16.76 36.30
CA ALA A 39 13.40 15.57 36.02
C ALA A 39 14.86 15.84 36.42
N GLN A 40 15.45 14.95 37.18
CA GLN A 40 16.90 14.88 37.35
C GLN A 40 17.44 13.86 36.36
N VAL A 41 18.34 14.30 35.50
CA VAL A 41 19.07 13.41 34.59
C VAL A 41 20.42 13.09 35.25
N GLU A 42 20.58 11.86 35.68
CA GLU A 42 21.84 11.35 36.19
C GLU A 42 22.57 10.68 35.02
N VAL A 43 23.72 11.18 34.65
CA VAL A 43 24.56 10.59 33.62
C VAL A 43 25.47 9.58 34.30
N ILE A 44 25.20 8.28 34.06
CA ILE A 44 26.05 7.20 34.56
C ILE A 44 27.08 6.89 33.51
N THR A 45 28.36 7.12 33.80
CA THR A 45 29.47 6.61 32.96
C THR A 45 29.89 5.21 33.44
N PRO A 46 30.30 4.31 32.53
CA PRO A 46 30.83 3.00 32.93
C PRO A 46 32.07 3.16 33.82
N ALA A 47 32.15 2.32 34.82
CA ALA A 47 33.17 2.35 35.90
C ALA A 47 34.58 2.77 35.43
N GLY A 48 35.04 3.89 35.94
CA GLY A 48 36.44 4.28 35.86
C GLY A 48 36.77 5.76 35.92
N SER A 49 35.84 6.71 35.92
CA SER A 49 36.21 8.13 35.98
C SER A 49 35.12 9.06 36.51
N LEU A 50 34.62 8.83 37.72
CA LEU A 50 33.79 9.81 38.45
C LEU A 50 34.62 11.05 38.85
N ASP A 51 35.92 10.94 38.97
CA ASP A 51 36.83 12.02 39.43
C ASP A 51 37.02 13.15 38.41
N GLU A 52 36.87 12.89 37.09
CA GLU A 52 36.99 13.94 36.08
C GLU A 52 35.73 14.81 35.93
N LEU A 53 34.55 14.29 36.24
CA LEU A 53 33.31 15.07 36.23
C LEU A 53 33.11 15.93 37.47
N ASP A 54 33.64 15.50 38.59
CA ASP A 54 33.59 16.27 39.84
C ASP A 54 34.55 17.48 39.83
N MET A 55 35.63 17.39 39.08
CA MET A 55 36.55 18.54 38.87
C MET A 55 35.95 19.66 38.04
N MET A 56 34.92 19.40 37.24
CA MET A 56 34.26 20.43 36.43
C MET A 56 33.10 21.13 37.13
N GLY A 57 32.60 20.66 38.26
CA GLY A 57 31.59 21.29 39.09
C GLY A 57 30.28 21.63 38.36
N ALA A 58 29.92 20.88 37.32
CA ALA A 58 28.78 21.18 36.48
C ALA A 58 27.60 20.25 36.77
N SER A 59 26.55 20.80 37.37
CA SER A 59 25.24 20.14 37.43
C SER A 59 24.23 20.88 36.54
N VAL A 60 23.53 20.15 35.70
CA VAL A 60 22.45 20.68 34.84
C VAL A 60 21.12 20.31 35.47
N LYS A 61 20.34 21.31 35.89
CA LYS A 61 18.98 21.11 36.37
C LYS A 61 18.00 21.63 35.32
N ILE A 62 17.23 20.72 34.76
CA ILE A 62 16.17 21.06 33.80
C ILE A 62 14.84 21.08 34.56
N SER A 63 14.16 22.21 34.56
CA SER A 63 12.80 22.34 35.10
C SER A 63 11.87 22.85 34.02
N TYR A 64 10.72 22.20 33.85
CA TYR A 64 9.68 22.65 32.95
C TYR A 64 8.38 22.92 33.70
N LYS A 65 7.62 23.88 33.22
CA LYS A 65 6.30 24.22 33.77
C LYS A 65 5.29 24.04 32.63
N PRO A 66 4.30 23.14 32.75
CA PRO A 66 3.28 23.01 31.73
C PRO A 66 2.38 24.27 31.76
N VAL A 67 2.31 24.98 30.65
CA VAL A 67 1.34 26.05 30.43
C VAL A 67 0.25 25.49 29.51
N LEU A 68 -0.93 25.32 30.04
CA LEU A 68 -2.14 24.94 29.31
C LEU A 68 -2.62 26.13 28.48
N MET A 69 -2.05 26.29 27.27
CA MET A 69 -2.64 27.05 26.15
C MET A 69 -1.73 26.83 24.94
N GLY A 70 -2.19 25.97 23.99
CA GLY A 70 -1.52 25.76 22.71
C GLY A 70 -0.12 25.14 22.86
N ALA A 71 0.19 24.11 22.13
CA ALA A 71 1.39 23.26 22.23
C ALA A 71 2.73 24.01 22.11
N SER A 72 3.09 24.84 23.08
CA SER A 72 4.40 25.48 23.17
C SER A 72 5.02 25.17 24.51
N PHE A 73 6.10 24.41 24.53
CA PHE A 73 6.89 24.12 25.70
C PHE A 73 8.00 25.18 25.86
N VAL A 74 8.05 25.86 26.98
CA VAL A 74 9.17 26.76 27.32
C VAL A 74 10.10 26.01 28.26
N ILE A 75 11.29 25.71 27.81
CA ILE A 75 12.34 25.03 28.59
C ILE A 75 13.27 26.10 29.17
N PHE A 76 13.30 26.20 30.47
CA PHE A 76 14.27 27.05 31.19
C PHE A 76 15.46 26.19 31.61
N CYS A 77 16.64 26.53 31.09
CA CYS A 77 17.88 25.92 31.52
C CYS A 77 18.67 26.90 32.40
N THR A 78 18.85 26.58 33.67
CA THR A 78 19.68 27.39 34.57
C THR A 78 21.01 26.67 34.81
N MET A 79 22.10 27.27 34.35
CA MET A 79 23.47 26.80 34.63
C MET A 79 24.08 27.60 35.75
N LYS A 80 24.61 26.94 36.78
CA LYS A 80 25.43 27.56 37.82
C LYS A 80 26.90 27.24 37.56
N ARG A 81 27.67 28.28 37.18
CA ARG A 81 29.13 28.33 36.92
C ARG A 81 29.60 27.55 35.70
N LEU A 82 29.85 28.30 34.61
CA LEU A 82 30.74 27.91 33.52
C LEU A 82 31.58 29.11 33.10
N THR A 83 32.88 28.95 33.07
CA THR A 83 33.83 29.78 32.31
C THR A 83 33.72 29.46 30.81
N PRO A 84 34.21 30.28 29.88
CA PRO A 84 33.56 30.58 28.61
C PRO A 84 33.72 29.47 27.55
N THR A 85 32.68 28.69 27.32
CA THR A 85 32.55 27.88 26.09
C THR A 85 31.22 28.15 25.42
N VAL A 86 31.01 29.41 25.05
CA VAL A 86 29.85 29.91 24.29
C VAL A 86 29.56 29.09 22.99
N PRO A 87 30.54 28.47 22.29
CA PRO A 87 30.22 27.69 21.08
C PRO A 87 29.43 26.40 21.35
N LEU A 88 29.65 25.73 22.49
CA LEU A 88 28.99 24.45 22.79
C LEU A 88 27.50 24.63 23.13
N LEU A 89 27.18 25.69 23.84
CA LEU A 89 25.79 26.01 24.17
C LEU A 89 24.99 26.47 22.97
N ALA A 90 25.62 27.24 22.08
CA ALA A 90 25.02 27.63 20.80
C ALA A 90 24.82 26.43 19.86
N ALA A 91 25.71 25.43 19.88
CA ALA A 91 25.57 24.19 19.12
C ALA A 91 24.44 23.30 19.71
N LEU A 92 24.35 23.18 21.03
CA LEU A 92 23.28 22.43 21.70
C LEU A 92 21.89 23.07 21.49
N LEU A 93 21.80 24.40 21.56
CA LEU A 93 20.57 25.13 21.27
C LEU A 93 20.17 25.07 19.81
N ARG A 94 21.14 25.02 18.88
CA ARG A 94 20.87 24.77 17.46
C ARG A 94 20.43 23.33 17.16
N MET A 95 20.97 22.33 17.86
CA MET A 95 20.51 20.94 17.74
C MET A 95 19.10 20.76 18.33
N LEU A 96 18.81 21.38 19.46
CA LEU A 96 17.46 21.34 20.07
C LEU A 96 16.42 22.13 19.28
N SER A 97 16.81 23.24 18.62
CA SER A 97 15.91 23.96 17.73
C SER A 97 15.74 23.29 16.36
N ALA A 98 16.75 22.56 15.86
CA ALA A 98 16.62 21.79 14.63
C ALA A 98 15.71 20.56 14.81
N SER A 99 15.80 19.85 15.94
CA SER A 99 14.89 18.74 16.25
C SER A 99 13.46 19.17 16.62
N ALA A 100 13.25 20.41 17.05
CA ALA A 100 11.92 20.98 17.33
C ALA A 100 11.27 21.65 16.11
N LEU A 101 12.00 21.79 14.98
CA LEU A 101 11.51 22.38 13.75
C LEU A 101 11.20 21.34 12.65
N GLU A 102 11.46 20.05 12.90
CA GLU A 102 11.16 18.98 11.92
C GLU A 102 9.84 18.24 12.19
N ASP A 103 9.19 18.42 13.33
CA ASP A 103 7.82 17.92 13.59
C ASP A 103 6.84 19.09 13.69
N GLY A 104 6.78 19.89 12.66
CA GLY A 104 5.57 20.63 12.34
C GLY A 104 4.61 19.63 11.68
N ASP A 105 3.78 18.94 12.46
CA ASP A 105 2.51 18.42 11.97
C ASP A 105 1.72 19.63 11.43
N THR A 106 1.98 19.98 10.18
CA THR A 106 0.96 20.63 9.37
C THR A 106 -0.13 19.57 9.30
N GLU A 107 -1.26 19.77 9.95
CA GLU A 107 -2.48 19.00 9.68
C GLU A 107 -2.60 18.95 8.16
N GLU A 108 -2.30 17.79 7.56
CA GLU A 108 -2.48 17.60 6.13
C GLU A 108 -3.97 17.80 5.88
N THR A 109 -4.32 18.84 5.16
CA THR A 109 -5.73 19.16 4.87
C THR A 109 -6.30 18.04 4.01
N VAL A 110 -7.44 17.49 4.43
CA VAL A 110 -8.15 16.46 3.65
C VAL A 110 -8.46 16.98 2.26
N VAL A 111 -8.08 16.20 1.24
CA VAL A 111 -8.33 16.54 -0.15
C VAL A 111 -9.83 16.43 -0.43
N SER A 112 -10.41 17.49 -0.98
CA SER A 112 -11.83 17.53 -1.36
C SER A 112 -11.99 17.31 -2.87
N TYR A 113 -12.85 16.35 -3.21
CA TYR A 113 -13.22 16.05 -4.60
C TYR A 113 -14.60 16.59 -4.98
N LYS A 114 -15.06 17.63 -4.29
CA LYS A 114 -16.35 18.27 -4.55
C LYS A 114 -16.41 18.84 -5.96
N GLY A 115 -17.39 18.40 -6.73
CA GLY A 115 -17.63 18.84 -8.10
C GLY A 115 -16.70 18.20 -9.15
N TYR A 116 -15.76 17.32 -8.75
CA TYR A 116 -15.02 16.49 -9.70
C TYR A 116 -15.97 15.48 -10.35
N GLN A 117 -15.73 15.18 -11.64
CA GLN A 117 -16.52 14.24 -12.42
C GLN A 117 -15.63 13.15 -13.01
N LEU A 118 -16.15 11.91 -13.02
CA LEU A 118 -15.57 10.83 -13.79
C LEU A 118 -16.28 10.73 -15.13
N ILE A 119 -15.52 10.90 -16.20
CA ILE A 119 -16.03 10.90 -17.58
C ILE A 119 -15.39 9.73 -18.32
N ARG A 120 -16.22 8.81 -18.83
CA ARG A 120 -15.78 7.76 -19.75
C ARG A 120 -15.81 8.31 -21.17
N VAL A 121 -14.71 8.12 -21.88
CA VAL A 121 -14.55 8.52 -23.28
C VAL A 121 -14.38 7.27 -24.16
N PHE A 122 -14.90 7.32 -25.39
CA PHE A 122 -14.92 6.21 -26.34
C PHE A 122 -14.22 6.61 -27.65
N PRO A 123 -12.87 6.67 -27.69
CA PRO A 123 -12.15 6.94 -28.93
C PRO A 123 -12.31 5.77 -29.90
N MET A 124 -12.69 6.07 -31.14
CA MET A 124 -13.00 5.07 -32.17
C MET A 124 -11.79 4.65 -33.01
N ASP A 125 -10.73 5.47 -33.03
CA ASP A 125 -9.54 5.26 -33.87
C ASP A 125 -8.26 5.77 -33.20
N GLY A 126 -7.11 5.47 -33.81
CA GLY A 126 -5.80 5.91 -33.30
C GLY A 126 -5.66 7.43 -33.12
N PRO A 127 -6.06 8.25 -34.09
CA PRO A 127 -6.08 9.70 -33.94
C PRO A 127 -6.88 10.18 -32.71
N GLN A 128 -8.06 9.63 -32.45
CA GLN A 128 -8.86 9.98 -31.27
C GLN A 128 -8.19 9.51 -29.97
N VAL A 129 -7.56 8.32 -29.96
CA VAL A 129 -6.74 7.87 -28.83
C VAL A 129 -5.61 8.85 -28.53
N ASP A 130 -4.91 9.34 -29.56
CA ASP A 130 -3.82 10.30 -29.39
C ASP A 130 -4.33 11.66 -28.89
N LEU A 131 -5.53 12.08 -29.29
CA LEU A 131 -6.18 13.28 -28.77
C LEU A 131 -6.48 13.14 -27.27
N VAL A 132 -7.03 12.00 -26.82
CA VAL A 132 -7.29 11.73 -25.40
C VAL A 132 -5.99 11.71 -24.60
N ARG A 133 -4.92 11.05 -25.11
CA ARG A 133 -3.60 11.09 -24.48
C ARG A 133 -3.06 12.52 -24.35
N SER A 134 -3.15 13.29 -25.45
CA SER A 134 -2.70 14.69 -25.46
C SER A 134 -3.49 15.58 -24.47
N LEU A 135 -4.77 15.30 -24.26
CA LEU A 135 -5.58 15.99 -23.27
C LEU A 135 -5.07 15.70 -21.84
N VAL A 136 -4.85 14.43 -21.49
CA VAL A 136 -4.31 14.02 -20.19
C VAL A 136 -2.90 14.55 -19.94
N ASP A 137 -2.04 14.56 -20.97
CA ASP A 137 -0.65 15.01 -20.83
C ASP A 137 -0.51 16.54 -20.70
N LYS A 138 -1.46 17.31 -21.21
CA LYS A 138 -1.40 18.78 -21.24
C LYS A 138 -2.20 19.45 -20.12
N GLU A 139 -3.20 18.77 -19.59
CA GLU A 139 -4.13 19.35 -18.62
C GLU A 139 -3.89 18.70 -17.24
N ASP A 140 -3.16 19.40 -16.39
CA ASP A 140 -2.80 18.95 -15.02
C ASP A 140 -4.02 18.58 -14.14
N GLN A 141 -5.23 19.03 -14.53
CA GLN A 141 -6.48 18.82 -13.80
C GLN A 141 -7.35 17.70 -14.41
N VAL A 142 -6.78 16.94 -15.34
CA VAL A 142 -7.36 15.73 -15.91
C VAL A 142 -6.47 14.54 -15.56
N THR A 143 -7.02 13.59 -14.82
CA THR A 143 -6.29 12.38 -14.42
C THR A 143 -6.92 11.16 -15.08
N LEU A 144 -6.09 10.30 -15.65
CA LEU A 144 -6.54 9.05 -16.22
C LEU A 144 -6.71 8.01 -15.12
N TRP A 145 -7.94 7.49 -14.94
CA TRP A 145 -8.22 6.43 -13.96
C TRP A 145 -8.04 5.04 -14.53
N SER A 146 -8.57 4.79 -15.71
CA SER A 146 -8.49 3.48 -16.36
C SER A 146 -8.38 3.63 -17.89
N ARG A 147 -7.79 2.63 -18.53
CA ARG A 147 -7.74 2.49 -19.99
C ARG A 147 -8.23 1.10 -20.36
N HIS A 148 -9.18 1.05 -21.27
CA HIS A 148 -9.66 -0.17 -21.90
C HIS A 148 -9.45 0.00 -23.42
N PHE A 149 -8.21 -0.05 -23.89
CA PHE A 149 -7.94 0.06 -25.32
C PHE A 149 -7.91 -1.36 -25.90
N ALA A 150 -8.90 -1.71 -26.71
CA ALA A 150 -8.82 -2.92 -27.50
C ALA A 150 -7.58 -2.86 -28.40
N PRO A 151 -6.77 -3.94 -28.45
CA PRO A 151 -5.59 -3.98 -29.31
C PRO A 151 -6.01 -3.84 -30.77
N SER A 152 -5.30 -2.99 -31.51
CA SER A 152 -5.58 -2.66 -32.90
C SER A 152 -5.24 -3.78 -33.90
N ARG A 153 -4.71 -4.94 -33.48
CA ARG A 153 -4.35 -6.06 -34.34
C ARG A 153 -4.46 -7.42 -33.65
N GLY A 154 -5.38 -8.27 -34.13
CA GLY A 154 -5.14 -9.71 -34.12
C GLY A 154 -5.67 -10.54 -32.98
N VAL A 155 -6.55 -10.05 -32.15
CA VAL A 155 -7.27 -10.86 -31.16
C VAL A 155 -8.53 -11.45 -31.80
N ASP A 156 -8.83 -12.69 -31.46
CA ASP A 156 -9.86 -13.56 -32.00
C ASP A 156 -11.18 -12.84 -32.30
N THR A 157 -11.78 -13.20 -33.39
CA THR A 157 -12.96 -12.58 -34.03
C THR A 157 -14.23 -12.53 -33.19
N TYR A 158 -14.21 -13.07 -31.97
CA TYR A 158 -15.39 -13.14 -31.09
C TYR A 158 -15.69 -11.86 -30.29
N ARG A 159 -14.72 -10.94 -30.15
CA ARG A 159 -14.86 -9.69 -29.35
C ARG A 159 -14.71 -8.40 -30.17
N ARG A 160 -15.04 -8.40 -31.46
CA ARG A 160 -14.89 -7.25 -32.38
C ARG A 160 -15.72 -6.00 -32.08
N ASN A 161 -16.56 -6.00 -31.03
CA ASN A 161 -17.45 -4.87 -30.70
C ASN A 161 -17.08 -4.13 -29.40
N GLN A 162 -15.94 -4.40 -28.77
CA GLN A 162 -15.51 -3.57 -27.64
C GLN A 162 -14.73 -2.35 -28.18
N SER A 163 -15.39 -1.20 -28.19
CA SER A 163 -14.77 0.11 -28.43
C SER A 163 -13.75 0.40 -27.32
N SER A 164 -12.60 0.95 -27.71
CA SER A 164 -11.64 1.51 -26.75
C SER A 164 -12.35 2.49 -25.82
N ALA A 165 -12.09 2.40 -24.52
CA ALA A 165 -12.64 3.33 -23.54
C ALA A 165 -11.53 3.80 -22.59
N ALA A 166 -11.69 5.00 -22.03
CA ALA A 166 -10.84 5.50 -20.97
C ALA A 166 -11.67 6.32 -19.99
N ASP A 167 -11.35 6.21 -18.71
CA ASP A 167 -12.00 6.94 -17.64
C ASP A 167 -11.13 8.11 -17.20
N LEU A 168 -11.65 9.31 -17.34
CA LEU A 168 -10.98 10.57 -17.04
C LEU A 168 -11.61 11.25 -15.83
N LEU A 169 -10.83 11.41 -14.76
CA LEU A 169 -11.22 12.28 -13.65
C LEU A 169 -10.93 13.74 -14.04
N THR A 170 -11.95 14.57 -13.97
CA THR A 170 -11.86 16.00 -14.34
C THR A 170 -12.22 16.89 -13.16
N SER A 171 -11.41 17.92 -12.92
CA SER A 171 -11.71 18.88 -11.87
C SER A 171 -12.89 19.79 -12.25
N PRO A 172 -13.54 20.45 -11.27
CA PRO A 172 -14.63 21.39 -11.52
C PRO A 172 -14.25 22.56 -12.46
N GLN A 173 -12.95 22.92 -12.46
CA GLN A 173 -12.44 24.06 -13.22
C GLN A 173 -12.35 23.77 -14.72
N VAL A 174 -12.03 22.52 -15.10
CA VAL A 174 -11.76 22.15 -16.49
C VAL A 174 -12.83 21.24 -17.11
N LYS A 175 -13.77 20.69 -16.33
CA LYS A 175 -14.76 19.75 -16.86
C LYS A 175 -15.54 20.25 -18.06
N GLY A 176 -15.94 21.54 -18.08
CA GLY A 176 -16.62 22.14 -19.23
C GLY A 176 -15.73 22.18 -20.47
N THR A 177 -14.48 22.62 -20.30
CA THR A 177 -13.48 22.64 -21.39
C THR A 177 -13.18 21.25 -21.93
N VAL A 178 -13.13 20.24 -21.05
CA VAL A 178 -12.94 18.84 -21.45
C VAL A 178 -14.10 18.34 -22.27
N VAL A 179 -15.35 18.59 -21.85
CA VAL A 179 -16.55 18.21 -22.61
C VAL A 179 -16.57 18.91 -23.97
N ASP A 180 -16.34 20.22 -24.03
CA ASP A 180 -16.28 20.99 -25.28
C ASP A 180 -15.17 20.45 -26.21
N TYR A 181 -14.03 20.04 -25.66
CA TYR A 181 -12.94 19.42 -26.43
C TYR A 181 -13.37 18.08 -27.03
N LEU A 182 -14.01 17.21 -26.23
CA LEU A 182 -14.49 15.89 -26.68
C LEU A 182 -15.54 16.04 -27.79
N ASP A 183 -16.50 16.98 -27.62
CA ASP A 183 -17.54 17.29 -28.61
C ASP A 183 -16.93 17.81 -29.92
N THR A 184 -15.97 18.74 -29.83
CA THR A 184 -15.28 19.31 -30.99
C THR A 184 -14.56 18.26 -31.84
N HIS A 185 -14.01 17.22 -31.16
CA HIS A 185 -13.29 16.13 -31.83
C HIS A 185 -14.18 14.92 -32.08
N HIS A 186 -15.50 15.03 -31.86
CA HIS A 186 -16.48 13.97 -32.05
C HIS A 186 -16.14 12.68 -31.29
N ILE A 187 -15.58 12.82 -30.07
CA ILE A 187 -15.29 11.69 -29.19
C ILE A 187 -16.51 11.47 -28.29
N ALA A 188 -17.17 10.32 -28.47
CA ALA A 188 -18.31 9.94 -27.64
C ALA A 188 -17.87 9.82 -26.16
N HIS A 189 -18.71 10.31 -25.25
CA HIS A 189 -18.40 10.30 -23.82
C HIS A 189 -19.67 10.17 -22.97
N LEU A 190 -19.47 9.72 -21.71
CA LEU A 190 -20.51 9.52 -20.70
C LEU A 190 -19.98 9.94 -19.33
N VAL A 191 -20.74 10.74 -18.60
CA VAL A 191 -20.40 11.04 -17.20
C VAL A 191 -20.87 9.88 -16.34
N LEU A 192 -19.91 9.14 -15.73
CA LEU A 192 -20.14 8.01 -14.83
C LEU A 192 -20.46 8.52 -13.42
N ILE A 193 -19.62 9.40 -12.87
CA ILE A 193 -19.79 9.98 -11.54
C ILE A 193 -19.94 11.49 -11.67
N GLN A 194 -21.10 12.02 -11.26
CA GLN A 194 -21.43 13.45 -11.37
C GLN A 194 -20.73 14.32 -10.31
N ASP A 195 -20.56 13.79 -9.10
CA ASP A 195 -19.82 14.43 -8.00
C ASP A 195 -19.08 13.36 -7.21
N LEU A 196 -17.76 13.33 -7.36
CA LEU A 196 -16.94 12.30 -6.76
C LEU A 196 -16.92 12.39 -5.23
N GLN A 197 -17.04 13.58 -4.65
CA GLN A 197 -17.11 13.72 -3.19
C GLN A 197 -18.33 12.98 -2.61
N THR A 198 -19.47 13.11 -3.26
CA THR A 198 -20.69 12.40 -2.85
C THR A 198 -20.53 10.87 -2.94
N ALA A 199 -19.84 10.39 -3.99
CA ALA A 199 -19.53 8.97 -4.12
C ALA A 199 -18.61 8.48 -2.99
N ILE A 200 -17.55 9.23 -2.66
CA ILE A 200 -16.62 8.93 -1.55
C ILE A 200 -17.38 8.88 -0.20
N GLU A 201 -18.27 9.80 0.06
CA GLU A 201 -19.03 9.87 1.32
C GLU A 201 -20.02 8.71 1.47
N SER A 202 -20.49 8.15 0.36
CA SER A 202 -21.44 7.01 0.35
C SER A 202 -20.77 5.64 0.21
N GLU A 203 -19.50 5.57 -0.17
CA GLU A 203 -18.75 4.34 -0.41
C GLU A 203 -18.67 3.45 0.83
N ASN A 204 -18.35 4.07 1.96
CA ASN A 204 -18.12 3.39 3.23
C ASN A 204 -18.89 4.12 4.34
N PRO A 205 -20.19 3.84 4.51
CA PRO A 205 -21.02 4.56 5.47
C PRO A 205 -20.49 4.42 6.89
N PRO A 206 -20.73 5.42 7.76
CA PRO A 206 -20.38 5.36 9.16
C PRO A 206 -20.96 4.09 9.82
N MET A 207 -20.20 3.54 10.78
CA MET A 207 -20.66 2.42 11.57
C MET A 207 -21.73 2.89 12.56
N GLU A 208 -22.87 2.21 12.58
CA GLU A 208 -23.87 2.43 13.63
C GLU A 208 -23.39 1.76 14.94
N PRO A 209 -23.72 2.32 16.12
CA PRO A 209 -23.26 1.79 17.42
C PRO A 209 -23.65 0.31 17.64
N GLU A 210 -24.75 -0.13 17.06
CA GLU A 210 -25.22 -1.52 17.14
C GLU A 210 -24.30 -2.46 16.34
N ASP A 211 -23.83 -2.03 15.18
CA ASP A 211 -22.91 -2.79 14.34
C ASP A 211 -21.54 -2.92 15.01
N GLU A 212 -21.06 -1.88 15.68
CA GLU A 212 -19.81 -1.91 16.45
C GLU A 212 -19.83 -2.96 17.57
N GLU A 213 -20.98 -3.14 18.23
CA GLU A 213 -21.15 -4.19 19.25
C GLU A 213 -21.11 -5.59 18.64
N TRP A 214 -21.72 -5.78 17.45
CA TRP A 214 -21.70 -7.06 16.75
C TRP A 214 -20.31 -7.45 16.23
N GLU A 215 -19.60 -6.53 15.60
CA GLU A 215 -18.26 -6.78 15.10
C GLU A 215 -17.28 -7.23 16.20
N ASN A 216 -17.37 -6.67 17.40
CA ASN A 216 -16.53 -7.05 18.53
C ASN A 216 -16.84 -8.44 19.12
N ARG A 217 -17.98 -9.05 18.82
CA ARG A 217 -18.36 -10.39 19.34
C ARG A 217 -17.60 -11.54 18.68
N GLY A 218 -17.11 -11.36 17.45
CA GLY A 218 -16.31 -12.36 16.74
C GLY A 218 -14.87 -12.52 17.26
N GLY A 219 -14.43 -11.66 18.17
CA GLY A 219 -13.03 -11.64 18.64
C GLY A 219 -12.11 -10.76 17.81
N HIS A 220 -12.63 -10.15 16.74
CA HIS A 220 -12.01 -9.14 15.89
C HIS A 220 -13.05 -8.13 15.41
N ARG A 221 -12.58 -6.98 14.90
CA ARG A 221 -13.46 -5.90 14.41
C ARG A 221 -13.70 -5.96 12.90
N LEU A 222 -13.05 -6.87 12.18
CA LEU A 222 -13.15 -6.94 10.74
C LEU A 222 -14.48 -7.57 10.33
N SER A 223 -15.18 -6.92 9.40
CA SER A 223 -16.39 -7.41 8.72
C SER A 223 -16.25 -7.18 7.21
N TRP A 224 -17.15 -7.77 6.42
CA TRP A 224 -17.16 -7.59 4.97
C TRP A 224 -18.36 -6.75 4.50
N THR A 225 -18.93 -6.01 5.42
CA THR A 225 -20.01 -5.03 5.16
C THR A 225 -19.48 -3.60 5.05
N ARG A 226 -18.18 -3.40 5.34
CA ARG A 226 -17.51 -2.10 5.30
C ARG A 226 -16.01 -2.24 5.01
N TYR A 227 -15.38 -1.15 4.56
CA TYR A 227 -13.92 -1.05 4.44
C TYR A 227 -13.29 -0.69 5.79
N HIS A 228 -12.27 -1.43 6.17
CA HIS A 228 -11.58 -1.30 7.45
C HIS A 228 -10.22 -0.64 7.31
N ARG A 229 -9.71 -0.07 8.41
CA ARG A 229 -8.39 0.54 8.49
C ARG A 229 -7.30 -0.54 8.59
N HIS A 230 -6.07 -0.18 8.26
CA HIS A 230 -4.88 -1.02 8.41
C HIS A 230 -4.81 -1.75 9.76
N LYS A 231 -5.09 -1.01 10.86
CA LYS A 231 -5.06 -1.58 12.20
C LYS A 231 -6.08 -2.72 12.42
N ASP A 232 -7.24 -2.62 11.82
CA ASP A 232 -8.27 -3.66 11.95
C ASP A 232 -7.88 -4.91 11.15
N ILE A 233 -7.28 -4.73 9.95
CA ILE A 233 -6.70 -5.81 9.15
C ILE A 233 -5.59 -6.52 9.92
N ASP A 234 -4.64 -5.78 10.49
CA ASP A 234 -3.54 -6.33 11.30
C ASP A 234 -4.05 -7.11 12.52
N SER A 235 -5.08 -6.57 13.20
CA SER A 235 -5.69 -7.22 14.35
C SER A 235 -6.41 -8.51 13.96
N TYR A 236 -7.00 -8.57 12.76
CA TYR A 236 -7.61 -9.78 12.23
C TYR A 236 -6.57 -10.88 11.97
N LEU A 237 -5.42 -10.54 11.38
CA LEU A 237 -4.34 -11.52 11.20
C LEU A 237 -3.82 -12.06 12.54
N ASP A 238 -3.70 -11.20 13.55
CA ASP A 238 -3.32 -11.62 14.91
C ASP A 238 -4.39 -12.52 15.53
N TYR A 239 -5.67 -12.20 15.38
CA TYR A 239 -6.78 -13.04 15.81
C TYR A 239 -6.72 -14.42 15.17
N LEU A 240 -6.53 -14.53 13.86
CA LEU A 240 -6.44 -15.80 13.16
C LEU A 240 -5.25 -16.63 13.65
N ALA A 241 -4.07 -16.02 13.81
CA ALA A 241 -2.88 -16.70 14.29
C ALA A 241 -3.00 -17.17 15.75
N ASN A 242 -3.71 -16.42 16.60
CA ASN A 242 -3.92 -16.77 17.99
C ASN A 242 -5.04 -17.81 18.20
N THR A 243 -6.03 -17.84 17.32
CA THR A 243 -7.20 -18.72 17.42
C THR A 243 -6.96 -20.06 16.73
N TYR A 244 -6.32 -20.04 15.57
CA TYR A 244 -6.08 -21.20 14.71
C TYR A 244 -4.58 -21.56 14.67
N THR A 245 -3.99 -21.72 15.85
CA THR A 245 -2.54 -21.92 16.05
C THR A 245 -1.99 -23.20 15.40
N ASP A 246 -2.86 -24.12 15.05
CA ASP A 246 -2.53 -25.38 14.38
C ASP A 246 -2.22 -25.20 12.89
N ILE A 247 -2.76 -24.14 12.26
CA ILE A 247 -2.59 -23.89 10.83
C ILE A 247 -2.12 -22.47 10.50
N CYS A 248 -2.25 -21.49 11.40
CA CYS A 248 -1.97 -20.08 11.14
C CYS A 248 -0.73 -19.58 11.88
N GLN A 249 0.09 -18.81 11.16
CA GLN A 249 1.23 -18.10 11.73
C GLN A 249 1.39 -16.73 11.04
N THR A 250 1.48 -15.66 11.82
CA THR A 250 1.87 -14.34 11.29
C THR A 250 3.37 -14.22 11.14
N GLU A 251 3.81 -13.54 10.08
CA GLU A 251 5.22 -13.19 9.86
C GLU A 251 5.30 -11.72 9.41
N ILE A 252 6.22 -10.96 10.02
CA ILE A 252 6.54 -9.60 9.58
C ILE A 252 7.67 -9.69 8.58
N ILE A 253 7.36 -9.52 7.29
CA ILE A 253 8.34 -9.66 6.21
C ILE A 253 9.18 -8.39 5.99
N GLY A 254 8.77 -7.27 6.57
CA GLY A 254 9.47 -6.00 6.49
C GLY A 254 8.67 -4.86 7.12
N LYS A 255 9.14 -3.64 6.86
CA LYS A 255 8.45 -2.41 7.28
C LYS A 255 8.28 -1.46 6.09
N SER A 256 7.18 -0.74 6.09
CA SER A 256 6.90 0.34 5.14
C SER A 256 7.83 1.54 5.35
N SER A 257 7.77 2.49 4.44
CA SER A 257 8.54 3.73 4.50
C SER A 257 8.26 4.60 5.74
N GLN A 258 7.06 4.49 6.34
CA GLN A 258 6.68 5.16 7.59
C GLN A 258 6.76 4.22 8.81
N GLY A 259 7.32 3.03 8.65
CA GLY A 259 7.61 2.10 9.74
C GLY A 259 6.47 1.15 10.13
N ARG A 260 5.37 1.08 9.37
CA ARG A 260 4.31 0.09 9.57
C ARG A 260 4.79 -1.29 9.18
N ASP A 261 4.33 -2.31 9.87
CA ASP A 261 4.68 -3.69 9.58
C ASP A 261 4.01 -4.17 8.27
N LEU A 262 4.78 -4.91 7.47
CA LEU A 262 4.24 -5.71 6.37
C LEU A 262 3.95 -7.09 6.94
N LYS A 263 2.71 -7.28 7.41
CA LYS A 263 2.28 -8.47 8.13
C LYS A 263 1.63 -9.47 7.19
N LEU A 264 2.25 -10.63 7.07
CA LEU A 264 1.79 -11.76 6.28
C LEU A 264 1.19 -12.83 7.19
N LEU A 265 0.13 -13.51 6.75
CA LEU A 265 -0.36 -14.73 7.35
C LEU A 265 0.07 -15.93 6.50
N LYS A 266 0.79 -16.87 7.11
CA LYS A 266 1.00 -18.20 6.56
C LYS A 266 -0.14 -19.11 7.05
N VAL A 267 -0.79 -19.83 6.12
CA VAL A 267 -1.78 -20.87 6.43
C VAL A 267 -1.26 -22.21 5.90
N SER A 268 -1.10 -23.19 6.77
CA SER A 268 -0.48 -24.48 6.45
C SER A 268 -0.83 -25.54 7.48
N THR A 269 -1.22 -26.74 7.06
CA THR A 269 -1.36 -27.90 7.94
C THR A 269 -0.03 -28.64 8.18
N GLY A 270 1.09 -28.03 7.74
CA GLY A 270 2.43 -28.64 7.82
C GLY A 270 2.67 -29.67 6.71
N GLY A 271 3.76 -30.41 6.82
CA GLY A 271 4.25 -31.33 5.78
C GLY A 271 5.42 -30.74 4.99
N LYS A 272 6.03 -31.58 4.14
CA LYS A 272 7.15 -31.14 3.28
C LYS A 272 6.76 -31.25 1.82
N GLY A 273 7.20 -30.26 1.03
CA GLY A 273 7.10 -30.31 -0.43
C GLY A 273 5.72 -29.96 -0.98
N LYS A 274 4.82 -29.39 -0.18
CA LYS A 274 3.58 -28.82 -0.69
C LYS A 274 3.87 -27.63 -1.59
N PRO A 275 3.16 -27.50 -2.72
CA PRO A 275 3.14 -26.25 -3.46
C PRO A 275 2.53 -25.13 -2.61
N ALA A 276 2.98 -23.90 -2.80
CA ALA A 276 2.43 -22.76 -2.12
C ALA A 276 1.81 -21.76 -3.09
N ILE A 277 0.78 -21.06 -2.62
CA ILE A 277 0.15 -19.94 -3.29
C ILE A 277 0.48 -18.66 -2.51
N TRP A 278 1.01 -17.66 -3.21
CA TRP A 278 1.16 -16.31 -2.72
C TRP A 278 -0.03 -15.46 -3.18
N ILE A 279 -0.61 -14.69 -2.26
CA ILE A 279 -1.65 -13.71 -2.55
C ILE A 279 -1.31 -12.40 -1.85
N ASP A 280 -1.25 -11.31 -2.60
CA ASP A 280 -1.18 -9.98 -2.03
C ASP A 280 -2.32 -9.08 -2.48
N GLY A 281 -2.63 -8.08 -1.65
CA GLY A 281 -3.58 -7.03 -1.94
C GLY A 281 -3.10 -5.67 -1.48
N GLY A 282 -3.82 -4.61 -1.87
CA GLY A 282 -3.58 -3.25 -1.40
C GLY A 282 -2.21 -2.70 -1.76
N ILE A 283 -1.62 -3.10 -2.91
CA ILE A 283 -0.38 -2.53 -3.41
C ILE A 283 -0.61 -1.07 -3.85
N HIS A 284 -1.77 -0.77 -4.46
CA HIS A 284 -2.22 0.60 -4.69
C HIS A 284 -3.22 1.03 -3.61
N ALA A 285 -2.98 2.17 -3.01
CA ALA A 285 -3.66 2.61 -1.80
C ALA A 285 -5.17 2.84 -1.96
N ARG A 286 -5.61 3.34 -3.12
CA ARG A 286 -7.01 3.69 -3.40
C ARG A 286 -7.91 2.49 -3.73
N GLU A 287 -7.34 1.32 -3.94
CA GLU A 287 -8.02 0.10 -4.35
C GLU A 287 -8.55 -0.68 -3.13
N TRP A 288 -9.49 -0.08 -2.38
CA TRP A 288 -9.93 -0.62 -1.10
C TRP A 288 -10.58 -2.00 -1.17
N ILE A 289 -11.22 -2.32 -2.30
CA ILE A 289 -11.81 -3.64 -2.51
C ILE A 289 -10.75 -4.75 -2.54
N SER A 290 -9.50 -4.45 -2.90
CA SER A 290 -8.42 -5.43 -2.96
C SER A 290 -8.08 -6.03 -1.59
N PRO A 291 -7.65 -5.27 -0.56
CA PRO A 291 -7.41 -5.84 0.77
C PRO A 291 -8.67 -6.43 1.40
N ALA A 292 -9.85 -5.88 1.13
CA ALA A 292 -11.11 -6.43 1.63
C ALA A 292 -11.37 -7.83 1.05
N THR A 293 -11.15 -8.04 -0.25
CA THR A 293 -11.28 -9.35 -0.91
C THR A 293 -10.22 -10.34 -0.42
N VAL A 294 -8.97 -9.91 -0.22
CA VAL A 294 -7.92 -10.79 0.30
C VAL A 294 -8.22 -11.25 1.73
N THR A 295 -8.78 -10.39 2.58
CA THR A 295 -9.24 -10.78 3.91
C THR A 295 -10.47 -11.71 3.86
N TYR A 296 -11.35 -11.57 2.86
CA TYR A 296 -12.46 -12.50 2.62
C TYR A 296 -11.97 -13.90 2.23
N ILE A 297 -10.88 -13.99 1.45
CA ILE A 297 -10.23 -15.27 1.15
C ILE A 297 -9.72 -15.93 2.44
N LEU A 298 -9.14 -15.15 3.36
CA LEU A 298 -8.69 -15.66 4.67
C LEU A 298 -9.85 -16.19 5.53
N LEU A 299 -11.02 -15.54 5.52
CA LEU A 299 -12.23 -16.04 6.18
C LEU A 299 -12.55 -17.47 5.74
N HIS A 300 -12.57 -17.71 4.43
CA HIS A 300 -12.88 -19.03 3.90
C HIS A 300 -11.80 -20.07 4.17
N LEU A 301 -10.52 -19.70 4.02
CA LEU A 301 -9.40 -20.61 4.25
C LEU A 301 -9.27 -21.03 5.71
N VAL A 302 -9.57 -20.14 6.65
CA VAL A 302 -9.27 -20.34 8.07
C VAL A 302 -10.52 -20.59 8.89
N GLU A 303 -11.50 -19.70 8.86
CA GLU A 303 -12.69 -19.82 9.70
C GLU A 303 -13.69 -20.84 9.16
N PHE A 304 -13.76 -20.99 7.84
CA PHE A 304 -14.57 -22.02 7.17
C PHE A 304 -13.76 -23.22 6.69
N ARG A 305 -12.59 -23.47 7.30
CA ARG A 305 -11.61 -24.49 6.90
C ARG A 305 -12.19 -25.91 6.78
N ASP A 306 -13.19 -26.24 7.58
CA ASP A 306 -13.81 -27.56 7.54
C ASP A 306 -14.50 -27.86 6.18
N GLN A 307 -14.85 -26.81 5.43
CA GLN A 307 -15.41 -26.92 4.08
C GLN A 307 -14.33 -27.02 3.01
N HIS A 308 -13.04 -26.85 3.37
CA HIS A 308 -11.92 -26.70 2.45
C HIS A 308 -10.66 -27.48 2.91
N SER A 309 -10.82 -28.52 3.74
CA SER A 309 -9.72 -29.30 4.31
C SER A 309 -8.77 -29.86 3.25
N GLU A 310 -9.30 -30.35 2.12
CA GLU A 310 -8.49 -30.90 1.02
C GLU A 310 -7.52 -29.88 0.43
N LEU A 311 -7.92 -28.60 0.34
CA LEU A 311 -7.04 -27.53 -0.13
C LEU A 311 -5.91 -27.26 0.86
N LEU A 312 -6.23 -27.20 2.15
CA LEU A 312 -5.24 -26.94 3.20
C LEU A 312 -4.25 -28.10 3.34
N ASP A 313 -4.69 -29.33 3.11
CA ASP A 313 -3.81 -30.51 3.15
C ASP A 313 -2.86 -30.55 1.94
N SER A 314 -3.24 -29.96 0.83
CA SER A 314 -2.52 -30.05 -0.44
C SER A 314 -1.66 -28.81 -0.76
N VAL A 315 -2.03 -27.62 -0.26
CA VAL A 315 -1.43 -26.34 -0.62
C VAL A 315 -1.13 -25.53 0.65
N ASP A 316 0.06 -24.92 0.69
CA ASP A 316 0.42 -23.90 1.68
C ASP A 316 0.09 -22.50 1.11
N TRP A 317 -0.21 -21.54 2.00
CA TRP A 317 -0.62 -20.21 1.62
C TRP A 317 0.22 -19.14 2.31
N TYR A 318 0.66 -18.17 1.53
CA TYR A 318 1.31 -16.95 2.01
C TYR A 318 0.46 -15.75 1.59
N ILE A 319 -0.20 -15.11 2.53
CA ILE A 319 -1.20 -14.08 2.25
C ILE A 319 -0.81 -12.76 2.92
N LEU A 320 -0.59 -11.72 2.10
CA LEU A 320 -0.29 -10.34 2.51
C LEU A 320 -1.46 -9.44 2.14
N PRO A 321 -2.45 -9.21 3.01
CA PRO A 321 -3.65 -8.46 2.64
C PRO A 321 -3.38 -6.99 2.30
N LEU A 322 -2.26 -6.43 2.80
CA LEU A 322 -1.97 -5.01 2.63
C LEU A 322 -0.48 -4.77 2.38
N ALA A 323 -0.11 -4.67 1.10
CA ALA A 323 1.27 -4.48 0.65
C ALA A 323 1.78 -3.04 0.81
N ASN A 324 0.87 -2.04 0.80
CA ASN A 324 1.19 -0.61 0.95
C ASN A 324 0.39 0.02 2.09
N PRO A 325 0.73 -0.30 3.35
CA PRO A 325 -0.04 0.17 4.51
C PRO A 325 0.01 1.69 4.71
N ASP A 326 1.10 2.34 4.31
CA ASP A 326 1.24 3.80 4.44
C ASP A 326 0.32 4.55 3.47
N GLY A 327 0.33 4.15 2.20
CA GLY A 327 -0.55 4.72 1.20
C GLY A 327 -2.02 4.46 1.55
N TYR A 328 -2.33 3.25 2.00
CA TYR A 328 -3.69 2.86 2.39
C TYR A 328 -4.23 3.73 3.54
N GLU A 329 -3.46 3.90 4.63
CA GLU A 329 -3.84 4.80 5.72
C GLU A 329 -4.00 6.25 5.25
N TYR A 330 -3.13 6.70 4.35
CA TYR A 330 -3.22 8.04 3.76
C TYR A 330 -4.49 8.20 2.91
N SER A 331 -4.90 7.17 2.19
CA SER A 331 -6.17 7.19 1.42
C SER A 331 -7.42 7.23 2.30
N HIS A 332 -7.34 6.73 3.52
CA HIS A 332 -8.42 6.83 4.51
C HIS A 332 -8.46 8.17 5.26
N SER A 333 -7.32 8.83 5.43
CA SER A 333 -7.21 10.00 6.32
C SER A 333 -7.12 11.32 5.59
N THR A 334 -6.55 11.34 4.38
CA THR A 334 -6.14 12.60 3.73
C THR A 334 -6.58 12.68 2.27
N ASP A 335 -6.21 11.70 1.44
CA ASP A 335 -6.51 11.71 0.01
C ASP A 335 -7.05 10.37 -0.44
N ARG A 336 -8.40 10.26 -0.57
CA ARG A 336 -9.08 9.01 -0.94
C ARG A 336 -8.54 8.37 -2.22
N LEU A 337 -8.04 9.18 -3.14
CA LEU A 337 -7.54 8.69 -4.43
C LEU A 337 -6.04 8.47 -4.49
N TRP A 338 -5.36 8.51 -3.36
CA TRP A 338 -3.93 8.24 -3.30
C TRP A 338 -3.60 6.82 -3.78
N ARG A 339 -2.63 6.71 -4.70
CA ARG A 339 -2.20 5.43 -5.30
C ARG A 339 -0.89 4.89 -4.74
N LYS A 340 0.11 5.78 -4.62
CA LYS A 340 1.53 5.45 -4.41
C LYS A 340 1.87 5.05 -2.97
N THR A 341 3.13 4.66 -2.71
CA THR A 341 3.72 4.62 -1.37
C THR A 341 3.76 6.01 -0.74
N ARG A 342 4.28 6.11 0.49
CA ARG A 342 4.45 7.40 1.18
C ARG A 342 5.91 7.75 1.44
N SER A 343 6.85 7.14 0.71
CA SER A 343 8.27 7.45 0.79
C SER A 343 8.54 8.90 0.38
N ARG A 344 9.55 9.52 1.00
CA ARG A 344 10.02 10.86 0.60
C ARG A 344 10.90 10.73 -0.64
N VAL A 345 10.43 11.19 -1.76
CA VAL A 345 11.20 11.23 -3.01
C VAL A 345 11.84 12.61 -3.15
N GLY A 346 13.17 12.67 -3.09
CA GLY A 346 13.89 13.93 -3.24
C GLY A 346 13.81 14.48 -4.66
N GLY A 347 13.62 15.82 -4.79
CA GLY A 347 13.88 16.55 -6.03
C GLY A 347 12.71 16.73 -6.97
N SER A 348 11.66 17.45 -6.53
CA SER A 348 10.69 18.02 -7.47
C SER A 348 11.23 19.30 -8.11
N ARG A 349 11.08 19.45 -9.43
CA ARG A 349 11.30 20.72 -10.14
C ARG A 349 10.33 21.83 -9.69
N ARG A 350 9.29 21.51 -8.92
CA ARG A 350 8.22 22.42 -8.44
C ARG A 350 8.41 22.89 -6.99
N GLY A 351 9.54 22.59 -6.33
CA GLY A 351 9.92 23.18 -5.04
C GLY A 351 9.43 22.45 -3.78
N ALA A 352 8.23 21.89 -3.74
CA ALA A 352 7.78 20.97 -2.69
C ALA A 352 7.98 19.54 -3.21
N GLY A 353 8.75 18.70 -2.51
CA GLY A 353 8.99 17.32 -2.93
C GLY A 353 7.67 16.55 -3.02
N CYS A 354 7.48 15.80 -4.12
CA CYS A 354 6.37 14.86 -4.21
C CYS A 354 6.69 13.60 -3.40
N TYR A 355 5.63 12.98 -2.87
CA TYR A 355 5.73 11.76 -2.11
C TYR A 355 5.43 10.54 -2.98
N GLY A 356 6.06 9.43 -2.62
CA GLY A 356 5.69 8.10 -3.05
C GLY A 356 6.13 7.72 -4.47
N VAL A 357 6.19 6.42 -4.65
CA VAL A 357 6.50 5.70 -5.87
C VAL A 357 5.31 4.79 -6.18
N ASP A 358 5.00 4.55 -7.45
CA ASP A 358 4.07 3.51 -7.84
C ASP A 358 4.68 2.13 -7.51
N PRO A 359 4.19 1.43 -6.48
CA PRO A 359 4.81 0.18 -6.06
C PRO A 359 4.66 -0.95 -7.09
N ASN A 360 3.73 -0.84 -8.05
CA ASN A 360 3.61 -1.78 -9.16
C ASN A 360 4.32 -1.29 -10.45
N ARG A 361 5.35 -0.45 -10.30
CA ARG A 361 6.35 -0.04 -11.30
C ARG A 361 7.76 -0.14 -10.75
N ASN A 362 7.93 -0.61 -9.51
CA ASN A 362 9.20 -0.53 -8.77
C ASN A 362 9.96 -1.86 -8.72
N TRP A 363 9.53 -2.90 -9.45
CA TRP A 363 10.14 -4.24 -9.45
C TRP A 363 11.27 -4.36 -10.50
N ASP A 364 12.33 -5.10 -10.18
CA ASP A 364 13.52 -5.25 -11.03
C ASP A 364 13.34 -6.30 -12.15
N PHE A 365 12.32 -6.08 -12.99
CA PHE A 365 12.15 -6.81 -14.23
C PHE A 365 11.70 -5.85 -15.32
N HIS A 366 12.58 -5.66 -16.32
CA HIS A 366 12.41 -4.62 -17.35
C HIS A 366 12.08 -3.24 -16.74
N TRP A 367 12.54 -3.00 -15.53
CA TRP A 367 12.37 -1.69 -14.89
C TRP A 367 12.96 -0.61 -15.78
N ALA A 368 12.15 0.34 -16.18
CA ALA A 368 12.55 1.34 -17.17
C ALA A 368 13.14 2.58 -16.49
N PRO A 369 14.46 2.79 -16.60
CA PRO A 369 15.07 4.09 -16.33
C PRO A 369 14.67 5.06 -17.46
N GLY A 370 13.56 5.70 -17.36
CA GLY A 370 12.94 6.51 -18.41
C GLY A 370 11.46 6.66 -18.19
N SER A 371 10.92 5.94 -17.24
CA SER A 371 9.71 6.24 -16.51
C SER A 371 9.73 7.72 -16.13
N PRO A 372 8.58 8.39 -15.99
CA PRO A 372 8.50 9.83 -15.81
C PRO A 372 9.55 10.31 -14.80
N SER A 373 10.45 11.19 -15.23
CA SER A 373 11.42 11.85 -14.34
C SER A 373 10.75 12.77 -13.32
N ASP A 374 9.43 12.91 -13.43
CA ASP A 374 8.58 13.68 -12.53
C ASP A 374 8.04 12.76 -11.42
N SER A 375 8.59 12.92 -10.22
CA SER A 375 8.15 12.20 -9.02
C SER A 375 6.71 12.51 -8.59
N CYS A 376 6.07 13.52 -9.19
CA CYS A 376 4.68 13.88 -8.93
C CYS A 376 3.68 13.02 -9.69
N ARG A 377 4.10 12.33 -10.74
CA ARG A 377 3.21 11.43 -11.49
C ARG A 377 2.78 10.24 -10.66
N GLU A 378 1.58 9.75 -10.91
CA GLU A 378 1.03 8.56 -10.23
C GLU A 378 1.77 7.26 -10.62
N ASP A 379 2.32 7.19 -11.83
CA ASP A 379 3.06 6.06 -12.37
C ASP A 379 4.59 6.17 -12.22
N PHE A 380 5.06 7.04 -11.32
CA PHE A 380 6.49 7.20 -11.05
C PHE A 380 7.10 5.93 -10.46
N SER A 381 8.04 5.31 -11.18
CA SER A 381 8.64 4.01 -10.84
C SER A 381 9.77 4.06 -9.81
N GLY A 382 10.04 5.24 -9.26
CA GLY A 382 11.11 5.44 -8.28
C GLY A 382 12.47 5.75 -8.92
N PRO A 383 13.48 6.11 -8.10
CA PRO A 383 14.83 6.45 -8.56
C PRO A 383 15.63 5.20 -8.99
N ARG A 384 15.21 4.02 -8.60
CA ARG A 384 15.76 2.71 -8.98
C ARG A 384 14.76 1.62 -8.68
N ALA A 385 14.94 0.46 -9.29
CA ALA A 385 14.19 -0.74 -8.90
C ALA A 385 14.37 -1.03 -7.41
N PHE A 386 13.33 -1.48 -6.77
CA PHE A 386 13.28 -1.75 -5.33
C PHE A 386 13.77 -0.56 -4.47
N SER A 387 13.46 0.67 -4.89
CA SER A 387 13.68 1.84 -4.05
C SER A 387 12.79 1.82 -2.81
N GLU A 388 11.60 1.24 -2.96
CA GLU A 388 10.61 1.16 -1.89
C GLU A 388 10.91 -0.02 -0.96
N PRO A 389 10.88 0.19 0.38
CA PRO A 389 11.08 -0.90 1.33
C PRO A 389 9.99 -1.97 1.23
N GLU A 390 8.77 -1.61 0.87
CA GLU A 390 7.63 -2.50 0.69
C GLU A 390 7.90 -3.52 -0.43
N THR A 391 8.23 -3.07 -1.63
CA THR A 391 8.50 -3.95 -2.79
C THR A 391 9.74 -4.80 -2.57
N ARG A 392 10.77 -4.24 -1.93
CA ARG A 392 11.99 -4.98 -1.57
C ARG A 392 11.70 -6.11 -0.59
N ALA A 393 10.95 -5.83 0.48
CA ALA A 393 10.60 -6.84 1.48
C ALA A 393 9.78 -7.99 0.87
N MET A 394 8.79 -7.68 0.04
CA MET A 394 8.01 -8.68 -0.69
C MET A 394 8.92 -9.53 -1.59
N SER A 395 9.77 -8.88 -2.40
CA SER A 395 10.66 -9.59 -3.33
C SER A 395 11.66 -10.51 -2.62
N GLU A 396 12.27 -10.06 -1.52
CA GLU A 396 13.20 -10.86 -0.71
C GLU A 396 12.50 -12.07 -0.09
N PHE A 397 11.28 -11.90 0.42
CA PHE A 397 10.49 -13.01 0.97
C PHE A 397 10.14 -14.02 -0.13
N ILE A 398 9.59 -13.58 -1.25
CA ILE A 398 9.18 -14.44 -2.37
C ILE A 398 10.39 -15.23 -2.91
N LEU A 399 11.54 -14.58 -3.11
CA LEU A 399 12.76 -15.26 -3.55
C LEU A 399 13.22 -16.33 -2.56
N SER A 400 13.08 -16.07 -1.25
CA SER A 400 13.44 -17.06 -0.23
C SER A 400 12.55 -18.31 -0.27
N ARG A 401 11.38 -18.25 -0.92
CA ARG A 401 10.34 -19.30 -1.04
C ARG A 401 10.04 -19.69 -2.49
N GLN A 402 10.81 -19.21 -3.46
CA GLN A 402 10.54 -19.39 -4.90
C GLN A 402 10.39 -20.87 -5.34
N VAL A 403 11.01 -21.81 -4.62
CA VAL A 403 10.88 -23.25 -4.91
C VAL A 403 9.51 -23.78 -4.51
N GLU A 404 8.95 -23.24 -3.45
CA GLU A 404 7.65 -23.66 -2.88
C GLU A 404 6.49 -22.95 -3.61
N ILE A 405 6.60 -21.65 -3.83
CA ILE A 405 5.55 -20.83 -4.45
C ILE A 405 5.41 -21.21 -5.92
N LYS A 406 4.23 -21.72 -6.29
CA LYS A 406 3.88 -22.10 -7.66
C LYS A 406 2.91 -21.13 -8.32
N VAL A 407 2.15 -20.39 -7.51
CA VAL A 407 1.19 -19.38 -7.96
C VAL A 407 1.47 -18.07 -7.25
N TYR A 408 1.50 -16.99 -8.01
CA TYR A 408 1.55 -15.62 -7.55
C TYR A 408 0.26 -14.91 -8.00
N LEU A 409 -0.51 -14.39 -7.04
CA LEU A 409 -1.71 -13.60 -7.28
C LEU A 409 -1.53 -12.22 -6.64
N THR A 410 -1.58 -11.16 -7.43
CA THR A 410 -1.66 -9.79 -6.95
C THR A 410 -3.03 -9.21 -7.28
N VAL A 411 -3.73 -8.74 -6.25
CA VAL A 411 -5.12 -8.33 -6.37
C VAL A 411 -5.21 -6.82 -6.45
N HIS A 412 -5.83 -6.32 -7.50
CA HIS A 412 -6.01 -4.93 -7.87
C HIS A 412 -7.48 -4.55 -8.07
N SER A 413 -7.78 -3.32 -8.33
CA SER A 413 -9.01 -2.84 -8.93
C SER A 413 -8.71 -1.58 -9.77
N TYR A 414 -9.53 -1.29 -10.78
CA TYR A 414 -10.74 -1.99 -11.20
C TYR A 414 -10.69 -2.31 -12.70
N SER A 415 -11.49 -3.18 -13.21
CA SER A 415 -11.79 -3.37 -14.64
C SER A 415 -12.33 -4.76 -14.98
N GLN A 416 -12.48 -5.67 -13.98
CA GLN A 416 -12.92 -7.05 -14.18
C GLN A 416 -12.03 -7.79 -15.20
N MET A 417 -10.73 -7.90 -14.89
CA MET A 417 -9.75 -8.55 -15.75
C MET A 417 -8.92 -9.57 -14.97
N TRP A 418 -8.60 -10.67 -15.66
CA TRP A 418 -7.60 -11.61 -15.20
C TRP A 418 -6.39 -11.53 -16.14
N LEU A 419 -5.30 -10.96 -15.63
CA LEU A 419 -4.15 -10.58 -16.43
C LEU A 419 -3.02 -11.60 -16.28
N VAL A 420 -2.48 -11.99 -17.41
CA VAL A 420 -1.33 -12.89 -17.53
C VAL A 420 -0.12 -12.08 -17.99
N PRO A 421 1.11 -12.34 -17.53
CA PRO A 421 2.31 -11.79 -18.16
C PRO A 421 2.35 -12.00 -19.69
N TRP A 422 2.92 -11.07 -20.43
CA TRP A 422 3.72 -9.95 -19.96
C TRP A 422 2.93 -8.64 -19.94
N GLY A 423 3.22 -7.82 -18.93
CA GLY A 423 2.77 -6.43 -18.89
C GLY A 423 3.78 -5.46 -19.49
N TYR A 424 5.08 -5.76 -19.49
CA TYR A 424 6.10 -4.84 -20.01
C TYR A 424 6.15 -4.76 -21.55
N LYS A 425 5.58 -5.71 -22.27
CA LYS A 425 5.52 -5.74 -23.74
C LYS A 425 4.37 -6.59 -24.27
N GLU A 426 3.93 -6.31 -25.51
CA GLU A 426 2.89 -7.08 -26.22
C GLU A 426 3.45 -8.40 -26.79
N GLU A 427 4.03 -9.25 -25.94
CA GLU A 427 4.50 -10.58 -26.28
C GLU A 427 4.00 -11.59 -25.25
N LYS A 428 3.75 -12.82 -25.68
CA LYS A 428 3.32 -13.91 -24.80
C LYS A 428 4.52 -14.69 -24.27
N PRO A 429 4.55 -15.09 -22.99
CA PRO A 429 5.56 -16.02 -22.49
C PRO A 429 5.43 -17.38 -23.18
N ARG A 430 6.49 -18.19 -23.16
CA ARG A 430 6.52 -19.49 -23.85
C ARG A 430 5.44 -20.47 -23.37
N ASP A 431 5.09 -20.40 -22.11
CA ASP A 431 4.10 -21.23 -21.41
C ASP A 431 2.75 -20.49 -21.23
N TYR A 432 2.48 -19.50 -22.08
CA TYR A 432 1.26 -18.69 -22.04
C TYR A 432 -0.02 -19.53 -21.98
N TYR A 433 -0.12 -20.56 -22.83
CA TYR A 433 -1.34 -21.36 -22.92
C TYR A 433 -1.59 -22.19 -21.63
N ASP A 434 -0.54 -22.66 -20.94
CA ASP A 434 -0.68 -23.31 -19.64
C ASP A 434 -1.23 -22.33 -18.60
N MET A 435 -0.67 -21.12 -18.57
CA MET A 435 -1.11 -20.06 -17.66
C MET A 435 -2.54 -19.62 -17.99
N TYR A 436 -2.83 -19.42 -19.26
CA TYR A 436 -4.15 -19.03 -19.74
C TYR A 436 -5.22 -20.08 -19.36
N THR A 437 -4.94 -21.37 -19.60
CA THR A 437 -5.88 -22.45 -19.29
C THR A 437 -6.17 -22.56 -17.78
N LEU A 438 -5.16 -22.34 -16.92
CA LEU A 438 -5.40 -22.33 -15.47
C LEU A 438 -6.19 -21.08 -15.05
N ALA A 439 -5.87 -19.92 -15.60
CA ALA A 439 -6.61 -18.68 -15.36
C ALA A 439 -8.07 -18.80 -15.83
N GLU A 440 -8.31 -19.41 -17.01
CA GLU A 440 -9.65 -19.64 -17.58
C GLU A 440 -10.53 -20.47 -16.63
N LYS A 441 -9.99 -21.52 -16.00
CA LYS A 441 -10.71 -22.28 -14.96
C LYS A 441 -11.10 -21.41 -13.76
N GLY A 442 -10.20 -20.49 -13.35
CA GLY A 442 -10.50 -19.52 -12.30
C GLY A 442 -11.62 -18.57 -12.69
N VAL A 443 -11.52 -17.99 -13.89
CA VAL A 443 -12.52 -17.06 -14.44
C VAL A 443 -13.88 -17.75 -14.60
N GLU A 444 -13.94 -18.96 -15.16
CA GLU A 444 -15.18 -19.73 -15.27
C GLU A 444 -15.85 -19.99 -13.91
N ALA A 445 -15.03 -20.32 -12.89
CA ALA A 445 -15.56 -20.54 -11.54
C ALA A 445 -16.09 -19.25 -10.90
N LEU A 446 -15.45 -18.11 -11.14
CA LEU A 446 -15.87 -16.78 -10.71
C LEU A 446 -17.19 -16.39 -11.40
N GLU A 447 -17.24 -16.49 -12.73
CA GLU A 447 -18.41 -16.13 -13.53
C GLU A 447 -19.64 -16.98 -13.17
N ALA A 448 -19.43 -18.24 -12.78
CA ALA A 448 -20.49 -19.14 -12.37
C ALA A 448 -21.23 -18.68 -11.09
N ILE A 449 -20.64 -17.81 -10.25
CA ILE A 449 -21.25 -17.34 -9.01
C ILE A 449 -22.37 -16.34 -9.27
N ARG A 450 -22.10 -15.28 -10.06
CA ARG A 450 -23.03 -14.18 -10.30
C ARG A 450 -23.17 -13.78 -11.77
N GLY A 451 -22.40 -14.38 -12.66
CA GLY A 451 -22.34 -13.99 -14.07
C GLY A 451 -21.53 -12.72 -14.31
N THR A 452 -20.63 -12.38 -13.40
CA THR A 452 -19.70 -11.24 -13.57
C THR A 452 -18.73 -11.57 -14.71
N ASP A 453 -18.76 -10.81 -15.79
CA ASP A 453 -17.95 -11.06 -17.00
C ASP A 453 -16.52 -10.53 -16.80
N TYR A 454 -15.51 -11.38 -16.99
CA TYR A 454 -14.09 -11.02 -16.85
C TYR A 454 -13.34 -11.17 -18.17
N LEU A 455 -12.51 -10.19 -18.49
CA LEU A 455 -11.58 -10.29 -19.61
C LEU A 455 -10.34 -11.08 -19.19
N LEU A 456 -9.92 -12.04 -20.00
CA LEU A 456 -8.70 -12.84 -19.80
C LEU A 456 -7.72 -12.63 -20.94
N GLY A 457 -6.48 -12.23 -20.62
CA GLY A 457 -5.42 -12.02 -21.61
C GLY A 457 -4.15 -11.46 -21.01
N THR A 458 -3.18 -11.05 -21.86
CA THR A 458 -1.98 -10.41 -21.32
C THR A 458 -2.25 -8.98 -20.85
N ALA A 459 -1.55 -8.54 -19.80
CA ALA A 459 -1.70 -7.19 -19.28
C ALA A 459 -1.39 -6.13 -20.34
N ALA A 460 -0.36 -6.34 -21.16
CA ALA A 460 0.00 -5.42 -22.24
C ALA A 460 -1.04 -5.33 -23.36
N GLU A 461 -1.74 -6.46 -23.67
CA GLU A 461 -2.79 -6.49 -24.70
C GLU A 461 -4.12 -5.89 -24.20
N LEU A 462 -4.47 -6.11 -22.93
CA LEU A 462 -5.77 -5.70 -22.39
C LEU A 462 -5.77 -4.30 -21.79
N LEU A 463 -4.62 -3.86 -21.23
CA LEU A 463 -4.49 -2.52 -20.61
C LEU A 463 -3.52 -1.65 -21.41
N TYR A 464 -2.24 -1.78 -21.14
CA TYR A 464 -1.13 -1.03 -21.76
C TYR A 464 0.19 -1.61 -21.27
N THR A 465 1.27 -1.28 -21.98
CA THR A 465 2.62 -1.70 -21.55
C THR A 465 3.03 -1.00 -20.25
N ALA A 466 3.33 -1.79 -19.23
CA ALA A 466 3.62 -1.36 -17.88
C ALA A 466 4.86 -2.07 -17.31
N PRO A 467 6.08 -1.60 -17.63
CA PRO A 467 7.31 -2.22 -17.15
C PRO A 467 7.51 -2.04 -15.64
N GLY A 468 8.18 -2.99 -15.00
CA GLY A 468 8.47 -2.98 -13.57
C GLY A 468 7.30 -3.44 -12.69
N GLY A 469 6.36 -4.22 -13.25
CA GLY A 469 5.25 -4.84 -12.52
C GLY A 469 5.67 -6.05 -11.69
N SER A 470 4.91 -6.32 -10.66
CA SER A 470 5.16 -7.41 -9.70
C SER A 470 4.95 -8.79 -10.31
N ASP A 471 3.90 -8.97 -11.10
CA ASP A 471 3.53 -10.19 -11.78
C ASP A 471 4.57 -10.60 -12.83
N ASP A 472 5.05 -9.64 -13.62
CA ASP A 472 6.14 -9.85 -14.58
C ASP A 472 7.44 -10.27 -13.87
N TRP A 473 7.75 -9.63 -12.75
CA TRP A 473 8.93 -9.97 -11.93
C TRP A 473 8.79 -11.36 -11.29
N ALA A 474 7.63 -11.69 -10.74
CA ALA A 474 7.37 -13.00 -10.16
C ALA A 474 7.56 -14.12 -11.19
N LYS A 475 7.11 -13.90 -12.43
CA LYS A 475 7.32 -14.80 -13.57
C LYS A 475 8.76 -14.83 -14.03
N GLY A 476 9.35 -13.65 -14.31
CA GLY A 476 10.62 -13.53 -15.05
C GLY A 476 11.86 -13.72 -14.19
N ILE A 477 11.83 -13.31 -12.91
CA ILE A 477 12.96 -13.36 -11.98
C ILE A 477 12.77 -14.45 -10.92
N ALA A 478 11.63 -14.46 -10.21
CA ALA A 478 11.38 -15.48 -9.19
C ALA A 478 11.07 -16.85 -9.81
N GLY A 479 10.77 -16.92 -11.10
CA GLY A 479 10.55 -18.17 -11.83
C GLY A 479 9.23 -18.87 -11.47
N ILE A 480 8.27 -18.13 -10.90
CA ILE A 480 6.94 -18.65 -10.56
C ILE A 480 6.15 -18.83 -11.84
N LYS A 481 5.76 -20.09 -12.12
CA LYS A 481 5.14 -20.43 -13.40
C LYS A 481 3.81 -19.72 -13.60
N TYR A 482 2.94 -19.73 -12.60
CA TYR A 482 1.60 -19.18 -12.66
C TYR A 482 1.53 -17.84 -11.92
N SER A 483 1.76 -16.77 -12.64
CA SER A 483 1.76 -15.40 -12.13
C SER A 483 0.60 -14.62 -12.76
N TYR A 484 -0.20 -13.96 -11.95
CA TYR A 484 -1.40 -13.27 -12.39
C TYR A 484 -1.63 -11.96 -11.62
N SER A 485 -2.11 -10.94 -12.34
CA SER A 485 -2.77 -9.77 -11.75
C SER A 485 -4.28 -9.88 -11.94
N ILE A 486 -5.04 -9.59 -10.90
CA ILE A 486 -6.51 -9.65 -10.91
C ILE A 486 -7.03 -8.24 -10.71
N GLU A 487 -7.73 -7.71 -11.71
CA GLU A 487 -8.47 -6.46 -11.59
C GLU A 487 -9.91 -6.78 -11.20
N LEU A 488 -10.25 -6.47 -9.96
CA LEU A 488 -11.59 -6.72 -9.39
C LEU A 488 -12.65 -5.80 -10.01
N PRO A 489 -13.96 -6.02 -9.72
CA PRO A 489 -15.02 -5.10 -10.09
C PRO A 489 -14.78 -3.67 -9.57
N ASP A 490 -15.41 -2.69 -10.23
CA ASP A 490 -16.39 -2.87 -11.30
C ASP A 490 -15.79 -2.58 -12.69
N THR A 491 -16.65 -2.30 -13.66
CA THR A 491 -16.22 -1.82 -14.99
C THR A 491 -16.21 -0.30 -15.10
N GLY A 492 -16.30 0.41 -13.96
CA GLY A 492 -16.11 1.85 -13.85
C GLY A 492 -17.33 2.68 -13.49
N ASP A 493 -18.50 2.08 -13.22
CA ASP A 493 -19.68 2.83 -12.72
C ASP A 493 -19.38 3.49 -11.38
N TYR A 494 -18.57 2.82 -10.55
CA TYR A 494 -18.03 3.33 -9.29
C TYR A 494 -16.50 3.51 -9.34
N GLY A 495 -15.78 2.73 -10.15
CA GLY A 495 -14.33 2.76 -10.25
C GLY A 495 -13.65 2.44 -8.90
N PHE A 496 -12.77 3.33 -8.44
CA PHE A 496 -12.07 3.13 -7.16
C PHE A 496 -12.95 3.32 -5.91
N VAL A 497 -14.14 3.90 -6.05
CA VAL A 497 -15.06 4.19 -4.94
C VAL A 497 -16.22 3.19 -4.89
N LEU A 498 -15.89 1.90 -5.04
CA LEU A 498 -16.86 0.82 -5.04
C LEU A 498 -17.56 0.73 -3.67
N PRO A 499 -18.93 0.76 -3.60
CA PRO A 499 -19.63 0.72 -2.34
C PRO A 499 -19.35 -0.54 -1.51
N ALA A 500 -19.27 -0.38 -0.18
CA ALA A 500 -18.91 -1.45 0.75
C ALA A 500 -19.84 -2.68 0.68
N ASN A 501 -21.09 -2.52 0.27
CA ASN A 501 -22.02 -3.64 0.05
C ASN A 501 -21.62 -4.57 -1.11
N GLN A 502 -20.59 -4.21 -1.88
CA GLN A 502 -20.01 -5.07 -2.93
C GLN A 502 -18.86 -5.94 -2.42
N ILE A 503 -18.36 -5.73 -1.19
CA ILE A 503 -17.22 -6.49 -0.64
C ILE A 503 -17.54 -7.99 -0.61
N GLU A 504 -18.64 -8.38 0.01
CA GLU A 504 -19.01 -9.80 0.12
C GLU A 504 -19.29 -10.44 -1.25
N PRO A 505 -20.10 -9.83 -2.15
CA PRO A 505 -20.28 -10.36 -3.50
C PRO A 505 -18.98 -10.55 -4.29
N VAL A 506 -18.08 -9.57 -4.26
CA VAL A 506 -16.76 -9.66 -4.94
C VAL A 506 -15.87 -10.70 -4.27
N GLY A 507 -15.89 -10.76 -2.94
CA GLY A 507 -15.17 -11.78 -2.18
C GLY A 507 -15.61 -13.19 -2.54
N GLN A 508 -16.91 -13.45 -2.65
CA GLN A 508 -17.49 -14.76 -2.99
C GLN A 508 -17.02 -15.25 -4.37
N GLU A 509 -17.14 -14.40 -5.39
CA GLU A 509 -16.73 -14.77 -6.75
C GLU A 509 -15.20 -14.94 -6.87
N THR A 510 -14.41 -14.06 -6.23
CA THR A 510 -12.94 -14.17 -6.24
C THR A 510 -12.47 -15.41 -5.48
N TRP A 511 -13.11 -15.74 -4.35
CA TRP A 511 -12.82 -16.98 -3.64
C TRP A 511 -13.07 -18.21 -4.52
N ALA A 512 -14.15 -18.24 -5.30
CA ALA A 512 -14.42 -19.35 -6.21
C ALA A 512 -13.29 -19.54 -7.23
N ALA A 513 -12.75 -18.46 -7.79
CA ALA A 513 -11.61 -18.50 -8.70
C ALA A 513 -10.34 -19.02 -8.01
N VAL A 514 -10.00 -18.48 -6.84
CA VAL A 514 -8.81 -18.89 -6.06
C VAL A 514 -8.92 -20.37 -5.68
N LYS A 515 -10.11 -20.82 -5.27
CA LYS A 515 -10.39 -22.22 -4.97
C LYS A 515 -10.17 -23.12 -6.19
N ALA A 516 -10.65 -22.74 -7.37
CA ALA A 516 -10.48 -23.51 -8.61
C ALA A 516 -8.99 -23.64 -8.98
N ILE A 517 -8.21 -22.57 -8.84
CA ILE A 517 -6.76 -22.60 -9.06
C ILE A 517 -6.06 -23.51 -8.04
N ALA A 518 -6.40 -23.41 -6.77
CA ALA A 518 -5.79 -24.23 -5.72
C ALA A 518 -6.10 -25.73 -5.90
N THR A 519 -7.32 -26.05 -6.34
CA THR A 519 -7.74 -27.44 -6.63
C THR A 519 -6.87 -28.08 -7.72
N HIS A 520 -6.41 -27.30 -8.71
CA HIS A 520 -5.49 -27.81 -9.73
C HIS A 520 -4.22 -28.44 -9.13
N PHE A 521 -3.69 -27.85 -8.05
CA PHE A 521 -2.51 -28.37 -7.35
C PHE A 521 -2.85 -29.50 -6.39
N ALA A 522 -4.04 -29.49 -5.79
CA ALA A 522 -4.53 -30.59 -4.94
C ALA A 522 -4.70 -31.89 -5.74
N ASP A 523 -5.07 -31.78 -7.03
CA ASP A 523 -5.20 -32.92 -7.96
C ASP A 523 -3.83 -33.46 -8.45
N GLY A 524 -2.71 -32.91 -7.95
CA GLY A 524 -1.35 -33.38 -8.28
C GLY A 524 -0.76 -32.83 -9.57
N HIS A 525 -1.34 -31.78 -10.13
CA HIS A 525 -0.78 -31.06 -11.28
C HIS A 525 0.26 -30.05 -10.79
N ASN A 526 1.55 -30.31 -11.00
CA ASN A 526 2.70 -29.49 -10.58
C ASN A 526 3.30 -28.67 -11.73
#